data_5b64f3b4e9e4638906eafa706a26f3b4
#
_entry.id   5b64f3b4e9e4638906eafa706a26f3b4
#
_cell.length_a   1.000
_cell.length_b   1.000
_cell.length_c   1.000
_cell.angle_alpha   90.00
_cell.angle_beta   90.00
_cell.angle_gamma   90.00
#
_symmetry.space_group_name_H-M   'P 1'
#
loop_
_entity.id
_entity.type
_entity.pdbx_description
1 polymer ?
#
loop_
_entity_poly.entity_id
_entity_poly.type
_entity_poly.pdbx_seq_one_letter_code
_entity_poly.pdbx_strand_id
1 'polypeptide(L)'
;MRGPKLQFEHPTQAAASAFLLAAADGDASAMWIALSRETRGLLEGLYAARAGVSLRAAAGVEGGGADARVAEVTAPLRASILAALGAERLGGYGVANARLVARGVAYVLLLPDFGEERVVSQDEWKPSHLLAFVHESREWLLDLAKTAALSAEAGLPDPLGGIRR
;
A
#
# COMPACT_ATOMS: atom_id res chain seq x y z
N MET A 1 -2.41 -31.19 -2.09
CA MET A 1 -2.91 -30.31 -3.18
C MET A 1 -2.14 -28.99 -3.13
N ARG A 2 -1.40 -28.69 -4.16
CA ARG A 2 -0.86 -27.33 -4.32
C ARG A 2 -2.02 -26.48 -4.82
N GLY A 3 -2.44 -25.48 -4.03
CA GLY A 3 -3.39 -24.49 -4.49
C GLY A 3 -2.91 -23.81 -5.78
N PRO A 4 -3.81 -23.22 -6.59
CA PRO A 4 -3.43 -22.54 -7.81
C PRO A 4 -2.39 -21.47 -7.45
N LYS A 5 -1.22 -21.53 -8.09
CA LYS A 5 -0.24 -20.44 -8.01
C LYS A 5 -0.94 -19.22 -8.59
N LEU A 6 -1.14 -18.20 -7.76
CA LEU A 6 -1.56 -16.88 -8.24
C LEU A 6 -0.50 -16.43 -9.27
N GLN A 7 -0.85 -16.49 -10.54
CA GLN A 7 -0.02 -15.94 -11.59
C GLN A 7 -0.38 -14.46 -11.71
N PHE A 8 0.52 -13.61 -11.23
CA PHE A 8 0.37 -12.19 -11.45
C PHE A 8 0.80 -11.86 -12.88
N GLU A 9 -0.07 -11.20 -13.63
CA GLU A 9 0.20 -10.79 -15.02
C GLU A 9 1.09 -9.54 -15.08
N HIS A 10 1.10 -8.73 -14.02
CA HIS A 10 1.87 -7.50 -13.93
C HIS A 10 2.56 -7.37 -12.57
N PRO A 11 3.79 -6.82 -12.50
CA PRO A 11 4.53 -6.67 -11.24
C PRO A 11 3.80 -5.87 -10.16
N THR A 12 2.91 -4.94 -10.51
CA THR A 12 2.12 -4.18 -9.55
C THR A 12 1.16 -5.05 -8.74
N GLN A 13 0.67 -6.14 -9.31
CA GLN A 13 -0.20 -7.08 -8.58
C GLN A 13 0.59 -7.78 -7.47
N ALA A 14 1.81 -8.23 -7.77
CA ALA A 14 2.70 -8.82 -6.78
C ALA A 14 3.10 -7.79 -5.71
N ALA A 15 3.40 -6.56 -6.11
CA ALA A 15 3.73 -5.47 -5.20
C ALA A 15 2.57 -5.14 -4.25
N ALA A 16 1.34 -5.08 -4.75
CA ALA A 16 0.15 -4.85 -3.94
C ALA A 16 -0.09 -5.98 -2.94
N SER A 17 -0.01 -7.23 -3.40
CA SER A 17 -0.16 -8.41 -2.53
C SER A 17 0.90 -8.44 -1.43
N ALA A 18 2.16 -8.17 -1.75
CA ALA A 18 3.26 -8.10 -0.80
C ALA A 18 3.07 -6.98 0.22
N PHE A 19 2.61 -5.81 -0.21
CA PHE A 19 2.32 -4.69 0.68
C PHE A 19 1.18 -5.00 1.66
N LEU A 20 0.08 -5.59 1.18
CA LEU A 20 -1.03 -5.98 2.04
C LEU A 20 -0.62 -7.03 3.08
N LEU A 21 0.21 -7.99 2.68
CA LEU A 21 0.75 -9.01 3.59
C LEU A 21 1.67 -8.37 4.65
N ALA A 22 2.57 -7.47 4.25
CA ALA A 22 3.43 -6.73 5.17
C ALA A 22 2.63 -5.90 6.17
N ALA A 23 1.55 -5.24 5.72
CA ALA A 23 0.64 -4.49 6.59
C ALA A 23 -0.11 -5.40 7.58
N ALA A 24 -0.56 -6.56 7.13
CA ALA A 24 -1.21 -7.56 7.99
C ALA A 24 -0.26 -8.06 9.07
N ASP A 25 0.96 -8.42 8.69
CA ASP A 25 1.98 -8.97 9.59
C ASP A 25 2.64 -7.91 10.49
N GLY A 26 2.44 -6.62 10.19
CA GLY A 26 3.11 -5.53 10.89
C GLY A 26 4.60 -5.42 10.57
N ASP A 27 5.02 -5.90 9.39
CA ASP A 27 6.39 -5.80 8.92
C ASP A 27 6.68 -4.39 8.38
N ALA A 28 7.11 -3.52 9.28
CA ALA A 28 7.39 -2.12 8.97
C ALA A 28 8.48 -1.95 7.91
N SER A 29 9.51 -2.76 7.94
CA SER A 29 10.61 -2.72 6.97
C SER A 29 10.14 -3.09 5.57
N ALA A 30 9.36 -4.17 5.44
CA ALA A 30 8.77 -4.57 4.17
C ALA A 30 7.79 -3.52 3.64
N MET A 31 6.97 -2.91 4.50
CA MET A 31 6.12 -1.78 4.10
C MET A 31 6.95 -0.60 3.59
N TRP A 32 8.01 -0.23 4.30
CA TRP A 32 8.86 0.92 3.95
C TRP A 32 9.52 0.78 2.58
N ILE A 33 10.11 -0.37 2.30
CA ILE A 33 10.78 -0.60 1.01
C ILE A 33 9.81 -0.65 -0.17
N ALA A 34 8.53 -0.93 0.09
CA ALA A 34 7.48 -0.93 -0.93
C ALA A 34 6.99 0.47 -1.34
N LEU A 35 7.43 1.53 -0.66
CA LEU A 35 6.94 2.90 -0.85
C LEU A 35 7.78 3.69 -1.86
N SER A 36 7.11 4.54 -2.64
CA SER A 36 7.76 5.52 -3.50
C SER A 36 8.59 6.52 -2.68
N ARG A 37 9.56 7.17 -3.33
CA ARG A 37 10.38 8.22 -2.70
C ARG A 37 9.52 9.36 -2.17
N GLU A 38 8.52 9.78 -2.94
CA GLU A 38 7.61 10.86 -2.52
C GLU A 38 6.81 10.45 -1.28
N THR A 39 6.29 9.23 -1.25
CA THR A 39 5.55 8.72 -0.09
C THR A 39 6.44 8.61 1.15
N ARG A 40 7.66 8.12 1.03
CA ARG A 40 8.62 8.09 2.15
C ARG A 40 8.90 9.49 2.70
N GLY A 41 9.17 10.45 1.81
CA GLY A 41 9.40 11.84 2.20
C GLY A 41 8.21 12.47 2.93
N LEU A 42 6.99 12.18 2.47
CA LEU A 42 5.77 12.62 3.16
C LEU A 42 5.65 12.04 4.58
N LEU A 43 5.86 10.73 4.72
CA LEU A 43 5.78 10.07 6.03
C LEU A 43 6.86 10.55 7.00
N GLU A 44 8.08 10.75 6.53
CA GLU A 44 9.17 11.33 7.32
C GLU A 44 8.84 12.77 7.76
N GLY A 45 8.27 13.57 6.85
CA GLY A 45 7.82 14.93 7.18
C GLY A 45 6.71 14.96 8.23
N LEU A 46 5.73 14.08 8.13
CA LEU A 46 4.68 13.95 9.13
C LEU A 46 5.21 13.48 10.48
N TYR A 47 6.13 12.52 10.48
CA TYR A 47 6.79 12.06 11.68
C TYR A 47 7.60 13.19 12.34
N ALA A 48 8.41 13.90 11.57
CA ALA A 48 9.20 15.03 12.06
C ALA A 48 8.34 16.11 12.73
N ALA A 49 7.21 16.45 12.09
CA ALA A 49 6.28 17.44 12.64
C ALA A 49 5.62 16.96 13.94
N ARG A 50 5.23 15.71 14.04
CA ARG A 50 4.59 15.14 15.24
C ARG A 50 5.56 14.93 16.38
N ALA A 51 6.79 14.48 16.09
CA ALA A 51 7.82 14.22 17.09
C ALA A 51 8.60 15.47 17.51
N GLY A 52 8.42 16.58 16.79
CA GLY A 52 9.20 17.82 17.03
C GLY A 52 10.69 17.68 16.73
N VAL A 53 11.05 16.82 15.77
CA VAL A 53 12.45 16.58 15.36
C VAL A 53 12.71 17.14 13.97
N SER A 54 14.00 17.29 13.61
CA SER A 54 14.37 17.71 12.26
C SER A 54 14.06 16.62 11.21
N LEU A 55 13.86 17.03 9.95
CA LEU A 55 13.72 16.09 8.84
C LEU A 55 14.91 15.14 8.73
N ARG A 56 16.11 15.63 9.03
CA ARG A 56 17.32 14.82 9.01
C ARG A 56 17.30 13.72 10.09
N ALA A 57 16.83 14.04 11.28
CA ALA A 57 16.64 13.07 12.36
C ALA A 57 15.53 12.06 12.01
N ALA A 58 14.44 12.53 11.39
CA ALA A 58 13.35 11.66 10.91
C ALA A 58 13.83 10.69 9.82
N ALA A 59 14.70 11.13 8.92
CA ALA A 59 15.29 10.29 7.88
C ALA A 59 16.34 9.28 8.37
N GLY A 60 16.70 9.32 9.67
CA GLY A 60 17.54 8.29 10.28
C GLY A 60 19.03 8.41 10.09
N VAL A 61 19.49 9.56 9.66
CA VAL A 61 20.92 9.79 9.44
C VAL A 61 21.71 9.93 10.76
N GLU A 62 21.03 10.16 11.88
CA GLU A 62 21.64 10.59 13.15
C GLU A 62 21.47 9.62 14.36
N GLY A 63 21.20 8.36 14.19
CA GLY A 63 21.15 7.51 15.39
C GLY A 63 20.78 6.05 15.16
N GLY A 64 21.51 5.16 15.79
CA GLY A 64 21.32 3.73 15.78
C GLY A 64 19.93 3.28 16.28
N GLY A 65 18.97 3.22 15.41
CA GLY A 65 17.58 2.86 15.71
C GLY A 65 16.73 2.81 14.45
N ALA A 66 17.34 2.52 13.30
CA ALA A 66 16.69 2.53 12.00
C ALA A 66 15.38 1.69 12.00
N ASP A 67 15.38 0.52 12.59
CA ASP A 67 14.22 -0.37 12.59
C ASP A 67 13.07 0.13 13.47
N ALA A 68 13.37 0.60 14.67
CA ALA A 68 12.34 1.15 15.57
C ALA A 68 11.71 2.41 14.99
N ARG A 69 12.50 3.25 14.34
CA ARG A 69 11.98 4.47 13.69
C ARG A 69 11.16 4.16 12.46
N VAL A 70 11.56 3.20 11.64
CA VAL A 70 10.78 2.77 10.48
C VAL A 70 9.39 2.34 10.94
N ALA A 71 9.27 1.61 12.05
CA ALA A 71 8.00 1.25 12.64
C ALA A 71 7.16 2.47 13.03
N GLU A 72 7.77 3.48 13.65
CA GLU A 72 7.07 4.72 14.04
C GLU A 72 6.64 5.55 12.82
N VAL A 73 7.49 5.66 11.81
CA VAL A 73 7.21 6.41 10.57
C VAL A 73 6.11 5.75 9.76
N THR A 74 6.07 4.43 9.71
CA THR A 74 5.07 3.66 8.94
C THR A 74 3.79 3.40 9.72
N ALA A 75 3.75 3.61 11.03
CA ALA A 75 2.59 3.34 11.86
C ALA A 75 1.29 4.02 11.38
N PRO A 76 1.28 5.30 10.98
CA PRO A 76 0.07 5.93 10.45
C PRO A 76 -0.42 5.30 9.14
N LEU A 77 0.50 4.88 8.27
CA LEU A 77 0.19 4.18 7.03
C LEU A 77 -0.50 2.85 7.32
N ARG A 78 0.08 2.06 8.20
CA ARG A 78 -0.50 0.79 8.63
C ARG A 78 -1.87 0.98 9.27
N ALA A 79 -2.00 1.93 10.17
CA ALA A 79 -3.28 2.23 10.82
C ALA A 79 -4.36 2.62 9.80
N SER A 80 -4.03 3.43 8.81
CA SER A 80 -4.95 3.82 7.74
C SER A 80 -5.44 2.63 6.92
N ILE A 81 -4.52 1.77 6.46
CA ILE A 81 -4.89 0.59 5.65
C ILE A 81 -5.72 -0.42 6.46
N LEU A 82 -5.38 -0.65 7.73
CA LEU A 82 -6.15 -1.52 8.62
C LEU A 82 -7.56 -0.99 8.87
N ALA A 83 -7.70 0.32 9.05
CA ALA A 83 -9.00 0.96 9.24
C ALA A 83 -9.88 0.89 7.99
N ALA A 84 -9.27 1.08 6.81
CA ALA A 84 -9.97 1.07 5.54
C ALA A 84 -10.40 -0.34 5.10
N LEU A 85 -9.52 -1.32 5.22
CA LEU A 85 -9.73 -2.67 4.69
C LEU A 85 -10.15 -3.70 5.74
N GLY A 86 -9.94 -3.42 7.03
CA GLY A 86 -10.16 -4.34 8.12
C GLY A 86 -8.96 -5.27 8.36
N ALA A 87 -8.49 -5.31 9.61
CA ALA A 87 -7.29 -6.06 9.99
C ALA A 87 -7.41 -7.56 9.67
N GLU A 88 -8.58 -8.15 9.90
CA GLU A 88 -8.85 -9.57 9.69
C GLU A 88 -9.04 -9.93 8.20
N ARG A 89 -9.25 -8.94 7.34
CA ARG A 89 -9.57 -9.13 5.92
C ARG A 89 -8.40 -8.94 4.98
N LEU A 90 -7.28 -8.36 5.45
CA LEU A 90 -6.16 -8.01 4.57
C LEU A 90 -5.62 -9.19 3.75
N GLY A 91 -5.52 -10.36 4.36
CA GLY A 91 -5.07 -11.58 3.67
C GLY A 91 -6.09 -12.16 2.67
N GLY A 92 -7.35 -11.73 2.74
CA GLY A 92 -8.43 -12.21 1.88
C GLY A 92 -8.73 -11.32 0.67
N TYR A 93 -8.05 -10.17 0.55
CA TYR A 93 -8.23 -9.30 -0.61
C TYR A 93 -7.61 -9.89 -1.87
N GLY A 94 -8.40 -9.97 -2.92
CA GLY A 94 -7.93 -10.24 -4.26
C GLY A 94 -7.37 -8.96 -4.90
N VAL A 95 -6.39 -9.13 -5.76
CA VAL A 95 -5.78 -8.07 -6.55
C VAL A 95 -6.14 -8.27 -8.00
N ALA A 96 -6.94 -7.38 -8.55
CA ALA A 96 -7.36 -7.43 -9.96
C ALA A 96 -6.22 -7.05 -10.91
N ASN A 97 -6.46 -7.19 -12.20
CA ASN A 97 -5.47 -6.84 -13.23
C ASN A 97 -5.02 -5.39 -13.12
N ALA A 98 -3.73 -5.17 -13.34
CA ALA A 98 -3.14 -3.84 -13.36
C ALA A 98 -3.71 -3.00 -14.51
N ARG A 99 -3.93 -1.73 -14.25
CA ARG A 99 -4.32 -0.74 -15.25
C ARG A 99 -3.22 0.33 -15.35
N LEU A 100 -2.63 0.45 -16.53
CA LEU A 100 -1.67 1.49 -16.84
C LEU A 100 -2.41 2.81 -17.10
N VAL A 101 -2.04 3.86 -16.36
CA VAL A 101 -2.63 5.20 -16.50
C VAL A 101 -1.75 6.08 -17.36
N ALA A 102 -0.44 6.00 -17.13
CA ALA A 102 0.59 6.74 -17.85
C ALA A 102 1.89 5.94 -17.82
N ARG A 103 2.92 6.43 -18.52
CA ARG A 103 4.24 5.82 -18.45
C ARG A 103 4.75 5.80 -17.01
N GLY A 104 4.99 4.62 -16.47
CA GLY A 104 5.49 4.45 -15.10
C GLY A 104 4.45 4.69 -14.00
N VAL A 105 3.16 4.73 -14.32
CA VAL A 105 2.06 4.82 -13.35
C VAL A 105 1.01 3.77 -13.63
N ALA A 106 0.71 2.95 -12.66
CA ALA A 106 -0.31 1.91 -12.75
C ALA A 106 -1.09 1.79 -11.43
N TYR A 107 -2.28 1.24 -11.48
CA TYR A 107 -3.02 0.89 -10.29
C TYR A 107 -3.64 -0.50 -10.39
N VAL A 108 -3.96 -1.08 -9.26
CA VAL A 108 -4.69 -2.34 -9.13
C VAL A 108 -5.93 -2.11 -8.29
N LEU A 109 -7.02 -2.74 -8.68
CA LEU A 109 -8.26 -2.77 -7.89
C LEU A 109 -8.17 -3.85 -6.84
N LEU A 110 -8.67 -3.56 -5.64
CA LEU A 110 -8.75 -4.50 -4.54
C LEU A 110 -10.18 -5.06 -4.45
N LEU A 111 -10.26 -6.37 -4.41
CA LEU A 111 -11.51 -7.12 -4.36
C LEU A 111 -11.66 -7.74 -2.96
N PRO A 112 -12.66 -7.32 -2.16
CA PRO A 112 -12.88 -7.91 -0.85
C PRO A 112 -13.36 -9.36 -0.96
N ASP A 113 -13.04 -10.16 0.05
CA ASP A 113 -13.51 -11.54 0.21
C ASP A 113 -13.15 -12.51 -0.93
N PHE A 114 -12.06 -12.23 -1.65
CA PHE A 114 -11.58 -13.08 -2.74
C PHE A 114 -10.85 -14.34 -2.25
N GLY A 115 -10.43 -14.40 -0.99
CA GLY A 115 -9.58 -15.46 -0.43
C GLY A 115 -10.30 -16.78 -0.13
N GLU A 116 -11.62 -16.83 -0.17
CA GLU A 116 -12.38 -18.07 -0.09
C GLU A 116 -12.85 -18.46 -1.49
N GLU A 117 -12.80 -19.77 -1.80
CA GLU A 117 -13.17 -20.36 -3.11
C GLU A 117 -14.66 -20.15 -3.45
N ARG A 118 -15.12 -18.92 -3.44
CA ARG A 118 -16.38 -18.55 -4.04
C ARG A 118 -16.19 -18.35 -5.53
N VAL A 119 -16.77 -19.21 -6.31
CA VAL A 119 -17.01 -18.92 -7.73
C VAL A 119 -18.03 -17.80 -7.79
N VAL A 120 -17.56 -16.58 -7.82
CA VAL A 120 -18.39 -15.39 -7.96
C VAL A 120 -18.43 -15.05 -9.43
N SER A 121 -19.60 -14.75 -9.97
CA SER A 121 -19.70 -14.27 -11.35
C SER A 121 -18.96 -12.95 -11.49
N GLN A 122 -18.37 -12.65 -12.67
CA GLN A 122 -17.64 -11.40 -12.91
C GLN A 122 -18.48 -10.16 -12.58
N ASP A 123 -19.80 -10.24 -12.71
CA ASP A 123 -20.74 -9.15 -12.42
C ASP A 123 -20.90 -8.87 -10.91
N GLU A 124 -20.49 -9.78 -10.05
CA GLU A 124 -20.58 -9.64 -8.59
C GLU A 124 -19.29 -9.10 -7.98
N TRP A 125 -18.21 -8.98 -8.76
CA TRP A 125 -16.94 -8.48 -8.29
C TRP A 125 -16.93 -6.95 -8.28
N LYS A 126 -17.23 -6.39 -7.13
CA LYS A 126 -17.13 -4.94 -6.94
C LYS A 126 -15.83 -4.61 -6.22
N PRO A 127 -14.94 -3.82 -6.86
CA PRO A 127 -13.76 -3.34 -6.16
C PRO A 127 -14.18 -2.40 -5.03
N SER A 128 -13.54 -2.53 -3.88
CA SER A 128 -13.77 -1.66 -2.74
C SER A 128 -12.79 -0.50 -2.67
N HIS A 129 -11.56 -0.73 -3.11
CA HIS A 129 -10.44 0.22 -3.06
C HIS A 129 -9.51 0.00 -4.24
N LEU A 130 -8.54 0.88 -4.40
CA LEU A 130 -7.40 0.69 -5.29
C LEU A 130 -6.09 1.07 -4.61
N LEU A 131 -4.99 0.54 -5.14
CA LEU A 131 -3.64 0.95 -4.79
C LEU A 131 -2.91 1.36 -6.07
N ALA A 132 -2.27 2.52 -6.05
CA ALA A 132 -1.53 3.04 -7.18
C ALA A 132 -0.02 2.95 -6.95
N PHE A 133 0.70 2.69 -8.01
CA PHE A 133 2.13 2.44 -8.02
C PHE A 133 2.82 3.32 -9.05
N VAL A 134 4.03 3.72 -8.73
CA VAL A 134 4.95 4.39 -9.66
C VAL A 134 6.17 3.51 -9.91
N HIS A 135 6.69 3.56 -11.13
CA HIS A 135 7.89 2.82 -11.50
C HIS A 135 9.13 3.68 -11.23
N GLU A 136 9.85 3.34 -10.18
CA GLU A 136 11.10 3.99 -9.76
C GLU A 136 12.20 2.94 -9.60
N SER A 137 13.42 3.26 -10.03
CA SER A 137 14.59 2.38 -9.80
C SER A 137 14.37 0.91 -10.20
N ARG A 138 13.63 0.68 -11.27
CA ARG A 138 13.26 -0.65 -11.81
C ARG A 138 12.23 -1.43 -10.98
N GLU A 139 11.60 -0.79 -10.01
CA GLU A 139 10.58 -1.39 -9.16
C GLU A 139 9.27 -0.61 -9.22
N TRP A 140 8.16 -1.30 -8.97
CA TRP A 140 6.86 -0.68 -8.79
C TRP A 140 6.62 -0.43 -7.31
N LEU A 141 6.53 0.84 -6.94
CA LEU A 141 6.43 1.30 -5.56
C LEU A 141 5.10 1.98 -5.30
N LEU A 142 4.50 1.69 -4.15
CA LEU A 142 3.23 2.29 -3.73
C LEU A 142 3.38 3.79 -3.54
N ASP A 143 2.48 4.54 -4.18
CA ASP A 143 2.45 6.00 -4.11
C ASP A 143 1.14 6.50 -3.49
N LEU A 144 1.29 7.26 -2.42
CA LEU A 144 0.16 7.79 -1.64
C LEU A 144 -0.65 8.83 -2.42
N ALA A 145 0.02 9.76 -3.07
CA ALA A 145 -0.61 10.84 -3.81
C ALA A 145 -1.36 10.32 -5.03
N LYS A 146 -0.76 9.37 -5.76
CA LYS A 146 -1.42 8.71 -6.89
C LYS A 146 -2.60 7.86 -6.45
N THR A 147 -2.47 7.14 -5.34
CA THR A 147 -3.58 6.36 -4.77
C THR A 147 -4.76 7.27 -4.45
N ALA A 148 -4.54 8.40 -3.79
CA ALA A 148 -5.59 9.36 -3.47
C ALA A 148 -6.26 9.94 -4.72
N ALA A 149 -5.47 10.39 -5.70
CA ALA A 149 -5.99 10.98 -6.93
C ALA A 149 -6.81 9.99 -7.76
N LEU A 150 -6.27 8.80 -7.99
CA LEU A 150 -6.95 7.77 -8.79
C LEU A 150 -8.16 7.16 -8.07
N SER A 151 -8.13 7.06 -6.74
CA SER A 151 -9.30 6.68 -5.95
C SER A 151 -10.44 7.68 -6.13
N ALA A 152 -10.15 8.98 -6.07
CA ALA A 152 -11.12 10.03 -6.29
C ALA A 152 -11.73 9.98 -7.71
N GLU A 153 -10.90 9.80 -8.73
CA GLU A 153 -11.35 9.65 -10.13
C GLU A 153 -12.25 8.42 -10.33
N ALA A 154 -11.93 7.32 -9.64
CA ALA A 154 -12.70 6.09 -9.71
C ALA A 154 -13.96 6.09 -8.83
N GLY A 155 -14.18 7.11 -8.01
CA GLY A 155 -15.27 7.15 -7.05
C GLY A 155 -15.12 6.14 -5.91
N LEU A 156 -13.88 5.74 -5.60
CA LEU A 156 -13.57 4.80 -4.51
C LEU A 156 -12.98 5.55 -3.31
N PRO A 157 -13.20 5.03 -2.09
CA PRO A 157 -12.54 5.59 -0.90
C PRO A 157 -11.03 5.40 -0.99
N ASP A 158 -10.28 6.40 -0.51
CA ASP A 158 -8.83 6.34 -0.41
C ASP A 158 -8.43 5.49 0.81
N PRO A 159 -7.80 4.31 0.63
CA PRO A 159 -7.42 3.44 1.73
C PRO A 159 -6.30 4.03 2.61
N LEU A 160 -5.61 5.04 2.11
CA LEU A 160 -4.47 5.70 2.77
C LEU A 160 -4.83 7.11 3.26
N GLY A 161 -6.09 7.52 3.12
CA GLY A 161 -6.57 8.86 3.47
C GLY A 161 -6.49 9.19 4.97
N GLY A 162 -6.46 8.19 5.84
CA GLY A 162 -6.34 8.37 7.29
C GLY A 162 -5.01 9.00 7.75
N ILE A 163 -3.99 8.99 6.92
CA ILE A 163 -2.67 9.56 7.22
C ILE A 163 -2.72 11.09 7.35
N ARG A 164 -3.62 11.72 6.64
CA ARG A 164 -3.76 13.19 6.54
C ARG A 164 -4.67 13.81 7.59
N ARG A 165 -5.24 13.00 8.47
CA ARG A 165 -6.17 13.44 9.52
C ARG A 165 -5.50 13.67 10.85
#